data_e612d6dea08d38c3b31f48db89092590
#
_entry.id   e612d6dea08d38c3b31f48db89092590
#
_cell.length_a   1.000
_cell.length_b   1.000
_cell.length_c   1.000
_cell.angle_alpha   90.00
_cell.angle_beta   90.00
_cell.angle_gamma   90.00
#
_symmetry.space_group_name_H-M   'P 1'
#
loop_
_entity.id
_entity.type
_entity.pdbx_description
1 polymer ?
#
loop_
_entity_poly.entity_id
_entity_poly.type
_entity_poly.pdbx_seq_one_letter_code
_entity_poly.pdbx_strand_id
1 'polypeptide(L)'
;SCPYGMVKPSPDCTVHPNSGWLPMPEQVNGFSQVHVSGTGGGPKYGNILVMPFGKGMDQLNHIDYRKDETIRLGYYATEFQRTGIYTEITTAPRASFYRFTYPEDSLKSLLVDAGFFLGEQPTPDAREAQQFVGSEIQIISDHEVMGYTRIRGGWNNGRAYTVYFYAVTDHPFVQTATWKGSQISNERYQPDSQQKTGALLRFPSSANTIQLKVGISFISSLKARENVWNEIPHWSFEDTRQALSLIHI
;
A
#
# COMPACT_ATOMS: atom_id res chain seq x y z
N SER A 1 5.08 13.51 0.30
CA SER A 1 3.60 13.63 0.33
C SER A 1 3.18 15.08 0.12
N CYS A 2 1.96 15.28 -0.36
CA CYS A 2 1.33 16.60 -0.47
C CYS A 2 1.22 17.24 0.93
N PRO A 3 1.46 18.57 1.09
CA PRO A 3 1.16 19.26 2.33
C PRO A 3 -0.31 19.06 2.73
N TYR A 4 -0.54 18.70 4.00
CA TYR A 4 -1.87 18.35 4.53
C TYR A 4 -2.58 17.20 3.81
N GLY A 5 -1.87 16.44 2.96
CA GLY A 5 -2.42 15.26 2.29
C GLY A 5 -2.74 14.13 3.29
N MET A 6 -3.80 13.38 2.97
CA MET A 6 -4.20 12.21 3.76
C MET A 6 -3.27 11.01 3.49
N VAL A 7 -2.82 10.85 2.24
CA VAL A 7 -1.91 9.76 1.87
C VAL A 7 -0.46 10.16 2.13
N LYS A 8 0.26 9.26 2.76
CA LYS A 8 1.69 9.37 3.06
C LYS A 8 2.36 8.02 2.84
N PRO A 9 2.37 7.51 1.58
CA PRO A 9 2.98 6.22 1.31
C PRO A 9 4.46 6.26 1.61
N SER A 10 4.93 5.20 2.25
CA SER A 10 6.32 5.05 2.66
C SER A 10 6.63 3.57 2.78
N PRO A 11 7.87 3.13 2.59
CA PRO A 11 8.26 1.76 2.88
C PRO A 11 8.06 1.45 4.36
N ASP A 12 7.53 0.27 4.64
CA ASP A 12 7.31 -0.25 5.99
C ASP A 12 8.31 -1.34 6.31
N CYS A 13 9.20 -1.05 7.25
CA CYS A 13 10.25 -1.99 7.66
C CYS A 13 9.69 -3.08 8.58
N THR A 14 10.36 -4.24 8.57
CA THR A 14 9.92 -5.44 9.31
C THR A 14 10.33 -5.43 10.78
N VAL A 15 11.17 -4.49 11.18
CA VAL A 15 11.72 -4.41 12.54
C VAL A 15 10.70 -3.82 13.52
N HIS A 16 10.70 -4.29 14.75
CA HIS A 16 9.88 -3.80 15.88
C HIS A 16 8.38 -3.74 15.63
N PRO A 17 7.74 -4.84 15.59
CA PRO A 17 7.10 -5.39 14.42
C PRO A 17 6.47 -4.29 13.56
N ASN A 18 6.79 -4.27 12.29
CA ASN A 18 6.26 -3.34 11.31
C ASN A 18 6.50 -1.86 11.68
N SER A 19 7.73 -1.47 11.78
CA SER A 19 8.11 -0.06 11.82
C SER A 19 7.89 0.57 10.45
N GLY A 20 7.46 1.81 10.40
CA GLY A 20 7.49 2.60 9.17
C GLY A 20 8.91 2.68 8.57
N TRP A 21 9.20 3.69 7.79
CA TRP A 21 10.51 3.85 7.17
C TRP A 21 11.65 3.87 8.20
N LEU A 22 12.64 3.04 7.96
CA LEU A 22 13.94 3.03 8.66
C LEU A 22 15.06 3.13 7.63
N PRO A 23 16.26 3.67 7.98
CA PRO A 23 17.39 3.68 7.07
C PRO A 23 17.74 2.27 6.57
N MET A 24 18.33 2.17 5.34
CA MET A 24 18.90 0.91 4.89
C MET A 24 19.97 0.40 5.88
N PRO A 25 20.11 -0.92 6.07
CA PRO A 25 19.71 -2.00 5.15
C PRO A 25 18.40 -2.72 5.52
N GLU A 26 17.51 -2.11 6.28
CA GLU A 26 16.32 -2.81 6.80
C GLU A 26 15.39 -3.36 5.71
N GLN A 27 14.85 -4.55 5.95
CA GLN A 27 13.86 -5.19 5.10
C GLN A 27 12.54 -4.42 5.12
N VAL A 28 11.80 -4.47 4.01
CA VAL A 28 10.49 -3.84 3.90
C VAL A 28 9.40 -4.86 3.55
N ASN A 29 8.23 -4.69 4.12
CA ASN A 29 7.02 -5.45 3.79
C ASN A 29 6.35 -4.94 2.51
N GLY A 30 6.48 -3.66 2.20
CA GLY A 30 5.82 -2.93 1.13
C GLY A 30 5.59 -1.48 1.51
N PHE A 31 4.56 -0.88 0.93
CA PHE A 31 4.23 0.53 1.08
C PHE A 31 2.80 0.69 1.56
N SER A 32 2.60 1.09 2.82
CA SER A 32 1.27 1.41 3.32
C SER A 32 0.92 2.88 3.09
N GLN A 33 -0.37 3.23 3.16
CA GLN A 33 -0.90 4.50 2.69
C GLN A 33 -0.88 5.61 3.74
N VAL A 34 -0.88 5.28 5.02
CA VAL A 34 -1.06 6.26 6.11
C VAL A 34 0.08 6.16 7.11
N HIS A 35 0.80 7.26 7.29
CA HIS A 35 1.87 7.34 8.29
C HIS A 35 1.77 8.62 9.12
N VAL A 36 2.28 8.54 10.34
CA VAL A 36 2.48 9.75 11.16
C VAL A 36 3.54 10.63 10.53
N SER A 37 3.30 11.93 10.49
CA SER A 37 4.30 12.88 10.02
C SER A 37 5.01 13.59 11.17
N GLY A 38 6.32 13.42 11.22
CA GLY A 38 7.26 14.37 11.80
C GLY A 38 7.41 14.46 13.31
N THR A 39 6.65 13.71 14.10
CA THR A 39 6.68 13.95 15.57
C THR A 39 7.49 12.94 16.37
N GLY A 40 8.11 11.97 15.73
CA GLY A 40 8.68 10.85 16.48
C GLY A 40 7.61 10.07 17.25
N GLY A 41 7.94 8.96 17.77
CA GLY A 41 7.02 8.05 18.44
C GLY A 41 7.00 6.71 17.72
N GLY A 42 6.42 5.70 18.34
CA GLY A 42 6.34 4.36 17.77
C GLY A 42 5.54 4.31 16.47
N PRO A 43 5.65 3.22 15.72
CA PRO A 43 4.91 3.03 14.48
C PRO A 43 3.40 3.10 14.73
N LYS A 44 2.70 3.87 13.91
CA LYS A 44 1.25 4.10 14.00
C LYS A 44 0.63 4.14 12.61
N TYR A 45 -0.64 3.79 12.52
CA TYR A 45 -1.44 3.74 11.31
C TYR A 45 -0.96 2.64 10.35
N GLY A 46 -0.36 2.97 9.21
CA GLY A 46 0.14 1.99 8.24
C GLY A 46 -0.98 1.18 7.60
N ASN A 47 -2.06 1.81 7.21
CA ASN A 47 -3.22 1.14 6.64
C ASN A 47 -3.03 0.85 5.17
N ILE A 48 -3.45 -0.33 4.72
CA ILE A 48 -3.51 -0.75 3.32
C ILE A 48 -2.13 -0.72 2.67
N LEU A 49 -1.48 -1.87 2.65
CA LEU A 49 -0.14 -2.02 2.09
C LEU A 49 -0.21 -2.53 0.66
N VAL A 50 0.65 -2.02 -0.20
CA VAL A 50 0.90 -2.56 -1.53
C VAL A 50 2.35 -3.02 -1.64
N MET A 51 2.57 -4.19 -2.28
CA MET A 51 3.92 -4.73 -2.49
C MET A 51 4.01 -5.40 -3.87
N PRO A 52 4.85 -4.90 -4.79
CA PRO A 52 5.13 -5.59 -6.03
C PRO A 52 6.00 -6.82 -5.76
N PHE A 53 5.75 -7.91 -6.46
CA PHE A 53 6.54 -9.14 -6.32
C PHE A 53 6.67 -9.93 -7.62
N GLY A 54 7.68 -10.79 -7.71
CA GLY A 54 8.03 -11.56 -8.89
C GLY A 54 7.92 -13.08 -8.71
N LYS A 55 7.07 -13.57 -7.80
CA LYS A 55 6.94 -14.99 -7.44
C LYS A 55 5.54 -15.54 -7.68
N GLY A 56 5.32 -16.80 -7.32
CA GLY A 56 4.02 -17.45 -7.32
C GLY A 56 3.00 -16.74 -6.40
N MET A 57 1.71 -16.99 -6.65
CA MET A 57 0.61 -16.40 -5.88
C MET A 57 0.15 -17.31 -4.72
N ASP A 58 1.02 -18.17 -4.26
CA ASP A 58 0.80 -19.15 -3.18
C ASP A 58 1.41 -18.69 -1.83
N GLN A 59 1.98 -17.49 -1.79
CA GLN A 59 2.65 -16.93 -0.62
C GLN A 59 2.15 -15.52 -0.33
N LEU A 60 2.08 -15.15 0.95
CA LEU A 60 1.68 -13.81 1.43
C LEU A 60 2.87 -12.96 1.89
N ASN A 61 4.06 -13.56 2.03
CA ASN A 61 5.25 -12.86 2.49
C ASN A 61 6.18 -12.56 1.31
N HIS A 62 6.23 -11.30 0.91
CA HIS A 62 7.05 -10.81 -0.19
C HIS A 62 8.09 -9.77 0.25
N ILE A 63 8.59 -9.89 1.49
CA ILE A 63 9.63 -9.03 2.05
C ILE A 63 10.83 -8.94 1.10
N ASP A 64 11.36 -7.73 0.90
CA ASP A 64 12.57 -7.48 0.12
C ASP A 64 13.48 -6.46 0.80
N TYR A 65 14.67 -6.26 0.27
CA TYR A 65 15.61 -5.21 0.67
C TYR A 65 15.62 -4.10 -0.36
N ARG A 66 15.80 -2.87 0.09
CA ARG A 66 16.07 -1.74 -0.79
C ARG A 66 17.55 -1.77 -1.17
N LYS A 67 17.84 -1.75 -2.45
CA LYS A 67 19.21 -1.70 -2.98
C LYS A 67 19.71 -0.26 -3.06
N ASP A 68 18.92 0.60 -3.69
CA ASP A 68 19.14 2.03 -3.83
C ASP A 68 17.86 2.76 -3.45
N GLU A 69 18.01 3.98 -2.95
CA GLU A 69 16.87 4.78 -2.51
C GLU A 69 17.02 6.23 -2.95
N THR A 70 15.99 6.77 -3.56
CA THR A 70 15.89 8.18 -3.91
C THR A 70 14.73 8.81 -3.17
N ILE A 71 15.02 9.79 -2.31
CA ILE A 71 14.02 10.55 -1.57
C ILE A 71 14.09 12.01 -2.02
N ARG A 72 13.02 12.52 -2.58
CA ARG A 72 12.85 13.93 -2.94
C ARG A 72 11.47 14.40 -2.49
N LEU A 73 11.29 15.70 -2.46
CA LEU A 73 9.98 16.27 -2.16
C LEU A 73 8.94 15.76 -3.17
N GLY A 74 7.89 15.10 -2.68
CA GLY A 74 6.85 14.53 -3.53
C GLY A 74 7.22 13.29 -4.36
N TYR A 75 8.42 12.75 -4.17
CA TYR A 75 8.88 11.60 -4.94
C TYR A 75 9.72 10.66 -4.08
N TYR A 76 9.45 9.39 -4.20
CA TYR A 76 10.24 8.30 -3.63
C TYR A 76 10.52 7.26 -4.72
N ALA A 77 11.73 6.70 -4.74
CA ALA A 77 12.05 5.55 -5.58
C ALA A 77 13.03 4.60 -4.90
N THR A 78 12.92 3.33 -5.19
CA THR A 78 13.85 2.29 -4.76
C THR A 78 13.87 1.11 -5.75
N GLU A 79 15.01 0.44 -5.86
CA GLU A 79 15.11 -0.88 -6.50
C GLU A 79 15.16 -1.95 -5.42
N PHE A 80 14.39 -3.01 -5.59
CA PHE A 80 14.42 -4.15 -4.68
C PHE A 80 15.54 -5.12 -5.03
N GLN A 81 16.31 -5.51 -4.01
CA GLN A 81 17.53 -6.29 -4.17
C GLN A 81 17.27 -7.73 -4.67
N ARG A 82 16.21 -8.38 -4.16
CA ARG A 82 15.91 -9.78 -4.48
C ARG A 82 15.12 -9.93 -5.78
N THR A 83 14.23 -9.00 -6.03
CA THR A 83 13.32 -9.08 -7.19
C THR A 83 13.77 -8.23 -8.36
N GLY A 84 14.67 -7.24 -8.16
CA GLY A 84 15.07 -6.28 -9.18
C GLY A 84 13.93 -5.33 -9.61
N ILE A 85 12.82 -5.32 -8.90
CA ILE A 85 11.68 -4.45 -9.25
C ILE A 85 12.02 -3.02 -8.85
N TYR A 86 11.95 -2.10 -9.81
CA TYR A 86 12.09 -0.68 -9.54
C TYR A 86 10.73 -0.07 -9.23
N THR A 87 10.62 0.57 -8.09
CA THR A 87 9.38 1.14 -7.57
C THR A 87 9.52 2.64 -7.43
N GLU A 88 8.57 3.38 -8.00
CA GLU A 88 8.47 4.83 -7.90
C GLU A 88 7.12 5.22 -7.29
N ILE A 89 7.11 6.27 -6.48
CA ILE A 89 5.90 6.74 -5.78
C ILE A 89 5.83 8.26 -5.85
N THR A 90 4.65 8.77 -6.22
CA THR A 90 4.25 10.16 -6.04
C THR A 90 2.84 10.22 -5.46
N THR A 91 2.34 11.39 -5.10
CA THR A 91 1.04 11.51 -4.43
C THR A 91 0.27 12.74 -4.88
N ALA A 92 -1.04 12.66 -4.75
CA ALA A 92 -1.97 13.77 -4.65
C ALA A 92 -2.47 13.89 -3.19
N PRO A 93 -3.37 14.81 -2.82
CA PRO A 93 -3.82 14.96 -1.44
C PRO A 93 -4.43 13.70 -0.80
N ARG A 94 -5.20 12.89 -1.57
CA ARG A 94 -5.95 11.72 -1.08
C ARG A 94 -5.69 10.46 -1.90
N ALA A 95 -4.78 10.53 -2.86
CA ALA A 95 -4.40 9.39 -3.70
C ALA A 95 -2.89 9.28 -3.85
N SER A 96 -2.36 8.08 -3.86
CA SER A 96 -0.98 7.75 -4.20
C SER A 96 -0.91 7.16 -5.60
N PHE A 97 0.19 7.40 -6.27
CA PHE A 97 0.46 6.92 -7.61
C PHE A 97 1.80 6.20 -7.63
N TYR A 98 1.77 4.92 -8.00
CA TYR A 98 2.91 4.03 -8.08
C TYR A 98 3.23 3.71 -9.54
N ARG A 99 4.51 3.52 -9.83
CA ARG A 99 5.01 2.94 -11.07
C ARG A 99 6.00 1.84 -10.71
N PHE A 100 5.69 0.60 -11.10
CA PHE A 100 6.52 -0.57 -10.87
C PHE A 100 7.11 -1.02 -12.19
N THR A 101 8.44 -1.05 -12.31
CA THR A 101 9.15 -1.60 -13.46
C THR A 101 9.74 -2.95 -13.06
N TYR A 102 9.25 -4.00 -13.71
CA TYR A 102 9.66 -5.38 -13.46
C TYR A 102 10.77 -5.80 -14.41
N PRO A 103 11.71 -6.66 -13.97
CA PRO A 103 12.63 -7.34 -14.87
C PRO A 103 11.85 -8.14 -15.94
N GLU A 104 12.40 -8.22 -17.14
CA GLU A 104 11.73 -8.81 -18.31
C GLU A 104 11.23 -10.23 -18.05
N ASP A 105 12.08 -11.09 -17.51
CA ASP A 105 11.80 -12.50 -17.27
C ASP A 105 11.10 -12.80 -15.94
N SER A 106 10.70 -11.78 -15.18
CA SER A 106 10.03 -11.98 -13.90
C SER A 106 8.51 -12.15 -14.06
N LEU A 107 7.88 -12.79 -13.08
CA LEU A 107 6.43 -12.73 -12.94
C LEU A 107 6.03 -11.34 -12.44
N LYS A 108 5.01 -10.73 -13.05
CA LYS A 108 4.53 -9.38 -12.73
C LYS A 108 3.34 -9.50 -11.80
N SER A 109 3.54 -9.23 -10.53
CA SER A 109 2.48 -9.42 -9.53
C SER A 109 2.47 -8.31 -8.49
N LEU A 110 1.31 -8.08 -7.91
CA LEU A 110 1.08 -7.08 -6.88
C LEU A 110 0.26 -7.69 -5.75
N LEU A 111 0.67 -7.41 -4.53
CA LEU A 111 -0.09 -7.71 -3.32
C LEU A 111 -0.77 -6.42 -2.83
N VAL A 112 -2.04 -6.53 -2.45
CA VAL A 112 -2.80 -5.47 -1.76
C VAL A 112 -3.29 -6.05 -0.44
N ASP A 113 -2.69 -5.62 0.68
CA ASP A 113 -3.03 -6.08 2.02
C ASP A 113 -3.94 -5.07 2.73
N ALA A 114 -5.23 -5.36 2.76
CA ALA A 114 -6.21 -4.56 3.48
C ALA A 114 -6.13 -4.75 5.00
N GLY A 115 -5.50 -5.82 5.47
CA GLY A 115 -5.32 -6.11 6.89
C GLY A 115 -4.05 -5.54 7.50
N PHE A 116 -3.18 -4.91 6.71
CA PHE A 116 -1.92 -4.37 7.19
C PHE A 116 -2.10 -3.12 8.04
N PHE A 117 -1.33 -3.02 9.13
CA PHE A 117 -1.21 -1.84 9.97
C PHE A 117 0.11 -1.87 10.74
N LEU A 118 0.54 -0.71 11.23
CA LEU A 118 1.73 -0.55 12.06
C LEU A 118 1.38 -0.57 13.55
N GLY A 119 2.36 -0.86 14.39
CA GLY A 119 2.19 -0.78 15.84
C GLY A 119 1.37 -1.91 16.46
N GLU A 120 1.36 -3.08 15.80
CA GLU A 120 0.79 -4.31 16.38
C GLU A 120 1.63 -4.78 17.58
N GLN A 121 1.00 -5.42 18.55
CA GLN A 121 1.71 -6.01 19.70
C GLN A 121 2.66 -7.14 19.26
N PRO A 122 3.80 -7.34 19.92
CA PRO A 122 4.35 -6.51 21.02
C PRO A 122 5.01 -5.22 20.50
N THR A 123 4.71 -4.07 21.13
CA THR A 123 5.40 -2.80 20.89
C THR A 123 6.13 -2.38 22.16
N PRO A 124 7.14 -1.48 22.08
CA PRO A 124 7.82 -0.94 23.27
C PRO A 124 6.87 -0.25 24.25
N ASP A 125 5.78 0.35 23.78
CA ASP A 125 4.73 0.92 24.62
C ASP A 125 3.38 0.26 24.32
N ALA A 126 3.00 -0.67 25.19
CA ALA A 126 1.75 -1.42 25.08
C ALA A 126 0.49 -0.54 25.11
N ARG A 127 0.56 0.65 25.76
CA ARG A 127 -0.56 1.59 25.83
C ARG A 127 -0.83 2.25 24.47
N GLU A 128 0.15 2.29 23.61
CA GLU A 128 0.07 2.89 22.29
C GLU A 128 -0.09 1.87 21.16
N ALA A 129 -0.19 0.58 21.49
CA ALA A 129 -0.35 -0.46 20.51
C ALA A 129 -1.67 -0.32 19.75
N GLN A 130 -1.61 -0.56 18.46
CA GLN A 130 -2.78 -0.70 17.61
C GLN A 130 -3.27 -2.14 17.60
N GLN A 131 -4.57 -2.32 17.42
CA GLN A 131 -5.24 -3.61 17.38
C GLN A 131 -6.09 -3.69 16.12
N PHE A 132 -5.97 -4.81 15.42
CA PHE A 132 -6.83 -5.12 14.29
C PHE A 132 -8.26 -5.34 14.75
N VAL A 133 -9.22 -4.77 14.02
CA VAL A 133 -10.66 -4.91 14.27
C VAL A 133 -11.35 -5.64 13.13
N GLY A 134 -10.96 -5.36 11.89
CA GLY A 134 -11.52 -6.02 10.72
C GLY A 134 -10.99 -5.45 9.41
N SER A 135 -11.12 -6.22 8.34
CA SER A 135 -10.87 -5.78 6.98
C SER A 135 -11.77 -6.49 5.98
N GLU A 136 -11.95 -5.84 4.85
CA GLU A 136 -12.71 -6.35 3.72
C GLU A 136 -11.95 -6.05 2.43
N ILE A 137 -12.01 -6.94 1.45
CA ILE A 137 -11.44 -6.73 0.13
C ILE A 137 -12.34 -7.31 -0.95
N GLN A 138 -12.49 -6.58 -2.06
CA GLN A 138 -13.24 -6.99 -3.22
C GLN A 138 -12.50 -6.62 -4.51
N ILE A 139 -12.30 -7.59 -5.39
CA ILE A 139 -11.83 -7.39 -6.76
C ILE A 139 -13.07 -7.16 -7.63
N ILE A 140 -13.33 -5.90 -7.99
CA ILE A 140 -14.58 -5.47 -8.64
C ILE A 140 -14.55 -5.54 -10.17
N SER A 141 -13.35 -5.49 -10.75
CA SER A 141 -13.14 -5.69 -12.19
C SER A 141 -11.78 -6.38 -12.41
N ASP A 142 -11.31 -6.44 -13.65
CA ASP A 142 -9.96 -6.90 -13.99
C ASP A 142 -8.88 -5.82 -13.82
N HIS A 143 -9.25 -4.61 -13.39
CA HIS A 143 -8.35 -3.51 -13.09
C HIS A 143 -8.50 -2.96 -11.67
N GLU A 144 -9.57 -3.29 -10.95
CA GLU A 144 -10.01 -2.54 -9.79
C GLU A 144 -10.19 -3.42 -8.56
N VAL A 145 -9.68 -2.94 -7.44
CA VAL A 145 -9.84 -3.54 -6.11
C VAL A 145 -10.30 -2.47 -5.14
N MET A 146 -11.22 -2.78 -4.25
CA MET A 146 -11.65 -1.90 -3.16
C MET A 146 -11.83 -2.66 -1.86
N GLY A 147 -11.92 -1.91 -0.76
CA GLY A 147 -12.15 -2.49 0.55
C GLY A 147 -11.91 -1.48 1.66
N TYR A 148 -11.65 -2.00 2.84
CA TYR A 148 -11.29 -1.20 4.00
C TYR A 148 -10.48 -1.98 5.02
N THR A 149 -9.84 -1.24 5.91
CA THR A 149 -9.27 -1.73 7.15
C THR A 149 -9.87 -0.98 8.33
N ARG A 150 -10.11 -1.66 9.44
CA ARG A 150 -10.58 -1.09 10.69
C ARG A 150 -9.63 -1.45 11.82
N ILE A 151 -9.15 -0.44 12.50
CA ILE A 151 -8.13 -0.54 13.55
C ILE A 151 -8.57 0.31 14.74
N ARG A 152 -8.17 -0.07 15.94
CA ARG A 152 -8.34 0.72 17.17
C ARG A 152 -7.03 0.84 17.94
N GLY A 153 -6.99 1.71 18.92
CA GLY A 153 -5.82 1.94 19.76
C GLY A 153 -4.91 3.04 19.19
N GLY A 154 -3.63 2.92 19.44
CA GLY A 154 -2.69 4.00 19.18
C GLY A 154 -2.71 5.04 20.30
N TRP A 155 -2.38 6.29 19.99
CA TRP A 155 -2.33 7.34 20.99
C TRP A 155 -3.66 7.51 21.73
N ASN A 156 -3.56 7.56 23.05
CA ASN A 156 -4.70 7.70 23.98
C ASN A 156 -5.74 6.57 23.90
N ASN A 157 -5.35 5.35 23.51
CA ASN A 157 -6.28 4.22 23.36
C ASN A 157 -7.50 4.57 22.50
N GLY A 158 -7.26 5.20 21.34
CA GLY A 158 -8.28 5.70 20.44
C GLY A 158 -9.35 4.67 20.08
N ARG A 159 -10.57 5.16 19.81
CA ARG A 159 -11.66 4.34 19.30
C ARG A 159 -11.32 3.76 17.93
N ALA A 160 -12.06 2.74 17.51
CA ALA A 160 -11.91 2.18 16.18
C ALA A 160 -12.18 3.23 15.10
N TYR A 161 -11.32 3.24 14.08
CA TYR A 161 -11.47 4.02 12.86
C TYR A 161 -11.36 3.12 11.64
N THR A 162 -11.96 3.54 10.54
CA THR A 162 -11.95 2.80 9.28
C THR A 162 -11.27 3.63 8.19
N VAL A 163 -10.33 3.01 7.49
CA VAL A 163 -9.75 3.56 6.27
C VAL A 163 -10.26 2.73 5.10
N TYR A 164 -11.08 3.34 4.25
CA TYR A 164 -11.56 2.78 3.00
C TYR A 164 -10.56 3.06 1.90
N PHE A 165 -10.44 2.17 0.94
CA PHE A 165 -9.58 2.35 -0.21
C PHE A 165 -10.23 1.91 -1.52
N TYR A 166 -9.67 2.43 -2.59
CA TYR A 166 -9.88 2.01 -3.96
C TYR A 166 -8.53 2.02 -4.66
N ALA A 167 -8.21 0.91 -5.32
CA ALA A 167 -6.99 0.71 -6.07
C ALA A 167 -7.32 0.36 -7.52
N VAL A 168 -6.62 0.97 -8.48
CA VAL A 168 -6.82 0.71 -9.91
C VAL A 168 -5.50 0.67 -10.64
N THR A 169 -5.36 -0.25 -11.60
CA THR A 169 -4.16 -0.45 -12.41
C THR A 169 -4.41 -0.11 -13.88
N ASP A 170 -3.34 0.30 -14.58
CA ASP A 170 -3.37 0.58 -16.02
C ASP A 170 -3.43 -0.69 -16.89
N HIS A 171 -3.00 -1.83 -16.35
CA HIS A 171 -3.04 -3.14 -17.01
C HIS A 171 -4.04 -4.08 -16.33
N PRO A 172 -4.73 -4.94 -17.10
CA PRO A 172 -5.68 -5.90 -16.54
C PRO A 172 -4.97 -7.01 -15.78
N PHE A 173 -5.64 -7.54 -14.75
CA PHE A 173 -5.23 -8.76 -14.08
C PHE A 173 -5.53 -9.98 -14.97
N VAL A 174 -4.54 -10.85 -15.19
CA VAL A 174 -4.73 -12.14 -15.89
C VAL A 174 -5.00 -13.29 -14.92
N GLN A 175 -4.68 -13.11 -13.65
CA GLN A 175 -4.97 -14.04 -12.57
C GLN A 175 -5.15 -13.26 -11.27
N THR A 176 -6.10 -13.67 -10.45
CA THR A 176 -6.35 -13.07 -9.14
C THR A 176 -6.58 -14.14 -8.09
N ALA A 177 -6.23 -13.81 -6.85
CA ALA A 177 -6.61 -14.55 -5.66
C ALA A 177 -6.85 -13.56 -4.53
N THR A 178 -7.63 -13.96 -3.53
CA THR A 178 -7.75 -13.24 -2.27
C THR A 178 -7.35 -14.13 -1.12
N TRP A 179 -7.08 -13.54 0.03
CA TRP A 179 -6.82 -14.32 1.23
C TRP A 179 -7.62 -13.82 2.42
N LYS A 180 -7.79 -14.72 3.39
CA LYS A 180 -8.34 -14.45 4.71
C LYS A 180 -7.51 -15.21 5.74
N GLY A 181 -6.90 -14.50 6.67
CA GLY A 181 -5.89 -15.07 7.56
C GLY A 181 -4.69 -15.61 6.78
N SER A 182 -4.45 -16.92 6.84
CA SER A 182 -3.41 -17.60 6.06
C SER A 182 -3.95 -18.35 4.83
N GLN A 183 -5.26 -18.34 4.60
CA GLN A 183 -5.88 -19.11 3.53
C GLN A 183 -6.03 -18.28 2.26
N ILE A 184 -5.40 -18.72 1.19
CA ILE A 184 -5.52 -18.14 -0.15
C ILE A 184 -6.62 -18.89 -0.91
N SER A 185 -7.49 -18.16 -1.59
CA SER A 185 -8.58 -18.69 -2.41
C SER A 185 -8.72 -17.94 -3.73
N ASN A 186 -9.40 -18.55 -4.70
CA ASN A 186 -9.72 -17.89 -5.98
C ASN A 186 -10.97 -17.00 -5.90
N GLU A 187 -11.53 -16.81 -4.72
CA GLU A 187 -12.65 -15.90 -4.51
C GLU A 187 -12.25 -14.45 -4.81
N ARG A 188 -13.16 -13.66 -5.35
CA ARG A 188 -12.94 -12.25 -5.63
C ARG A 188 -13.38 -11.31 -4.50
N TYR A 189 -13.93 -11.86 -3.44
CA TYR A 189 -14.46 -11.12 -2.31
C TYR A 189 -14.18 -11.83 -0.99
N GLN A 190 -13.61 -11.09 -0.06
CA GLN A 190 -13.49 -11.49 1.34
C GLN A 190 -14.26 -10.47 2.19
N PRO A 191 -15.43 -10.85 2.74
CA PRO A 191 -16.24 -9.96 3.55
C PRO A 191 -15.55 -9.57 4.84
N ASP A 192 -16.10 -8.56 5.51
CA ASP A 192 -15.61 -8.08 6.82
C ASP A 192 -15.25 -9.23 7.74
N SER A 193 -14.02 -9.21 8.20
CA SER A 193 -13.46 -10.31 8.95
C SER A 193 -12.51 -9.81 10.02
N GLN A 194 -12.53 -10.47 11.18
CA GLN A 194 -11.51 -10.30 12.23
C GLN A 194 -10.16 -10.96 11.86
N GLN A 195 -10.09 -11.62 10.73
CA GLN A 195 -8.84 -12.10 10.13
C GLN A 195 -8.42 -11.14 9.02
N LYS A 196 -7.13 -10.85 8.92
CA LYS A 196 -6.58 -9.97 7.89
C LYS A 196 -6.93 -10.49 6.49
N THR A 197 -7.34 -9.61 5.59
CA THR A 197 -7.72 -9.93 4.22
C THR A 197 -6.90 -9.13 3.22
N GLY A 198 -6.78 -9.65 2.00
CA GLY A 198 -6.10 -8.95 0.92
C GLY A 198 -6.24 -9.67 -0.42
N ALA A 199 -5.58 -9.14 -1.46
CA ALA A 199 -5.59 -9.65 -2.82
C ALA A 199 -4.20 -9.80 -3.41
N LEU A 200 -4.03 -10.85 -4.19
CA LEU A 200 -2.88 -11.14 -5.05
C LEU A 200 -3.34 -10.97 -6.50
N LEU A 201 -2.61 -10.15 -7.25
CA LEU A 201 -2.95 -9.74 -8.60
C LEU A 201 -1.78 -10.07 -9.53
N ARG A 202 -2.03 -10.78 -10.62
CA ARG A 202 -1.05 -11.13 -11.65
C ARG A 202 -1.34 -10.38 -12.92
N PHE A 203 -0.32 -9.82 -13.54
CA PHE A 203 -0.39 -9.08 -14.79
C PHE A 203 0.16 -9.91 -15.98
N PRO A 204 -0.14 -9.49 -17.23
CA PRO A 204 0.44 -10.12 -18.41
C PRO A 204 1.97 -10.08 -18.38
N SER A 205 2.63 -11.14 -18.88
CA SER A 205 4.09 -11.21 -18.94
C SER A 205 4.70 -10.11 -19.80
N SER A 206 3.97 -9.58 -20.77
CA SER A 206 4.38 -8.48 -21.64
C SER A 206 4.34 -7.09 -20.98
N ALA A 207 3.70 -6.95 -19.82
CA ALA A 207 3.54 -5.67 -19.14
C ALA A 207 4.73 -5.42 -18.17
N ASN A 208 5.87 -4.97 -18.69
CA ASN A 208 7.05 -4.73 -17.86
C ASN A 208 6.90 -3.54 -16.91
N THR A 209 6.03 -2.59 -17.21
CA THR A 209 5.72 -1.46 -16.33
C THR A 209 4.24 -1.50 -15.97
N ILE A 210 3.94 -1.48 -14.68
CA ILE A 210 2.58 -1.46 -14.14
C ILE A 210 2.43 -0.16 -13.35
N GLN A 211 1.36 0.57 -13.63
CA GLN A 211 0.99 1.73 -12.82
C GLN A 211 -0.21 1.40 -11.94
N LEU A 212 -0.17 1.89 -10.71
CA LEU A 212 -1.21 1.69 -9.71
C LEU A 212 -1.56 3.03 -9.07
N LYS A 213 -2.84 3.35 -9.00
CA LYS A 213 -3.36 4.45 -8.18
C LYS A 213 -4.09 3.87 -6.98
N VAL A 214 -3.86 4.44 -5.79
CA VAL A 214 -4.57 4.05 -4.58
C VAL A 214 -5.14 5.29 -3.91
N GLY A 215 -6.46 5.41 -3.88
CA GLY A 215 -7.15 6.44 -3.13
C GLY A 215 -7.60 5.93 -1.77
N ILE A 216 -7.64 6.83 -0.79
CA ILE A 216 -8.19 6.52 0.54
C ILE A 216 -9.32 7.50 0.92
N SER A 217 -10.16 7.04 1.84
CA SER A 217 -11.21 7.86 2.43
C SER A 217 -11.56 7.33 3.83
N PHE A 218 -11.96 8.22 4.72
CA PHE A 218 -12.56 7.85 6.01
C PHE A 218 -14.09 7.76 5.94
N ILE A 219 -14.68 7.87 4.75
CA ILE A 219 -16.14 7.90 4.54
C ILE A 219 -16.61 6.60 3.87
N SER A 220 -16.05 6.24 2.71
CA SER A 220 -16.44 5.05 1.95
C SER A 220 -15.42 4.72 0.86
N SER A 221 -15.45 3.48 0.33
CA SER A 221 -14.65 3.05 -0.82
C SER A 221 -15.05 3.79 -2.10
N LEU A 222 -16.33 4.15 -2.27
CA LEU A 222 -16.77 5.00 -3.38
C LEU A 222 -16.14 6.38 -3.31
N LYS A 223 -16.04 6.97 -2.12
CA LYS A 223 -15.35 8.26 -1.95
C LYS A 223 -13.85 8.14 -2.20
N ALA A 224 -13.23 7.02 -1.85
CA ALA A 224 -11.84 6.73 -2.20
C ALA A 224 -11.65 6.66 -3.74
N ARG A 225 -12.59 6.05 -4.46
CA ARG A 225 -12.62 6.03 -5.93
C ARG A 225 -12.74 7.42 -6.54
N GLU A 226 -13.66 8.24 -6.04
CA GLU A 226 -13.81 9.63 -6.46
C GLU A 226 -12.51 10.43 -6.23
N ASN A 227 -11.84 10.22 -5.10
CA ASN A 227 -10.58 10.89 -4.80
C ASN A 227 -9.49 10.54 -5.84
N VAL A 228 -9.38 9.28 -6.27
CA VAL A 228 -8.44 8.89 -7.33
C VAL A 228 -8.72 9.65 -8.61
N TRP A 229 -9.95 9.59 -9.12
CA TRP A 229 -10.27 10.13 -10.44
C TRP A 229 -10.34 11.66 -10.48
N ASN A 230 -10.65 12.30 -9.37
CA ASN A 230 -10.63 13.77 -9.25
C ASN A 230 -9.20 14.33 -9.13
N GLU A 231 -8.29 13.60 -8.50
CA GLU A 231 -6.94 14.09 -8.23
C GLU A 231 -5.88 13.61 -9.21
N ILE A 232 -6.06 12.39 -9.75
CA ILE A 232 -5.15 11.76 -10.72
C ILE A 232 -5.99 11.20 -11.87
N PRO A 233 -6.59 12.06 -12.73
CA PRO A 233 -7.51 11.59 -13.77
C PRO A 233 -6.83 10.83 -14.93
N HIS A 234 -5.54 11.02 -15.14
CA HIS A 234 -4.78 10.42 -16.25
C HIS A 234 -3.64 9.53 -15.75
N TRP A 235 -3.15 8.65 -16.62
CA TRP A 235 -2.05 7.73 -16.35
C TRP A 235 -0.67 8.35 -16.65
N SER A 236 -0.49 9.66 -16.43
CA SER A 236 0.79 10.33 -16.50
C SER A 236 1.39 10.49 -15.10
N PHE A 237 2.34 9.60 -14.78
CA PHE A 237 3.06 9.64 -13.53
C PHE A 237 3.86 10.95 -13.38
N GLU A 238 4.51 11.38 -14.46
CA GLU A 238 5.34 12.58 -14.44
C GLU A 238 4.52 13.86 -14.22
N ASP A 239 3.32 13.97 -14.82
CA ASP A 239 2.45 15.13 -14.60
C ASP A 239 2.01 15.22 -13.13
N THR A 240 1.65 14.09 -12.52
CA THR A 240 1.29 14.04 -11.09
C THR A 240 2.48 14.44 -10.22
N ARG A 241 3.67 13.92 -10.51
CA ARG A 241 4.90 14.25 -9.80
C ARG A 241 5.26 15.74 -9.95
N GLN A 242 5.13 16.29 -11.15
CA GLN A 242 5.43 17.69 -11.43
C GLN A 242 4.43 18.63 -10.73
N ALA A 243 3.13 18.31 -10.79
CA ALA A 243 2.10 19.05 -10.08
C ALA A 243 2.39 19.13 -8.57
N LEU A 244 2.84 18.03 -7.95
CA LEU A 244 3.18 17.99 -6.54
C LEU A 244 4.46 18.82 -6.23
N SER A 245 5.45 18.83 -7.13
CA SER A 245 6.67 19.62 -6.92
C SER A 245 6.41 21.13 -6.94
N LEU A 246 5.42 21.59 -7.72
CA LEU A 246 5.03 23.01 -7.81
C LEU A 246 4.30 23.51 -6.55
N ILE A 247 3.66 22.64 -5.79
CA ILE A 247 2.97 23.01 -4.53
C ILE A 247 3.98 23.37 -3.42
N HIS A 248 5.23 22.99 -3.58
CA HIS A 248 6.28 23.16 -2.58
C HIS A 248 7.25 24.33 -2.87
N ILE A 249 6.97 25.11 -3.91
CA ILE A 249 7.68 26.35 -4.22
C ILE A 249 6.88 27.54 -3.64
#